data_92397b06fc52c2bacffd7a909ff5d8d7
#
_entry.id   92397b06fc52c2bacffd7a909ff5d8d7
#
_cell.length_a   1.000
_cell.length_b   1.000
_cell.length_c   1.000
_cell.angle_alpha   90.00
_cell.angle_beta   90.00
_cell.angle_gamma   90.00
#
_symmetry.space_group_name_H-M   'P 1'
#
loop_
_entity.id
_entity.type
_entity.pdbx_description
1 polymer ?
#
loop_
_entity_poly.entity_id
_entity_poly.type
_entity_poly.pdbx_seq_one_letter_code
_entity_poly.pdbx_strand_id
1 'polypeptide(L)'
;MELNEGMRAFLRRSASDAGMSEAETEEALAIPERAGTLLGQIMQRLRDASDRLESAMYRMTELQDAGDVEGARQQIRDWLAVEVVPRFRRAAEEQLTYLDSLPPAP
;
A
#
# COMPACT_ATOMS: atom_id res chain seq x y z
N MET A 1 -12.18 19.14 17.39
CA MET A 1 -12.72 17.77 17.47
C MET A 1 -12.23 17.11 18.73
N GLU A 2 -13.14 16.71 19.58
CA GLU A 2 -12.79 15.94 20.77
C GLU A 2 -12.57 14.49 20.39
N LEU A 3 -11.47 13.91 20.85
CA LEU A 3 -11.13 12.53 20.59
C LEU A 3 -11.40 11.69 21.82
N ASN A 4 -12.33 10.75 21.71
CA ASN A 4 -12.49 9.73 22.75
C ASN A 4 -11.58 8.52 22.44
N GLU A 5 -11.52 7.58 23.38
CA GLU A 5 -10.67 6.38 23.24
C GLU A 5 -11.02 5.55 22.02
N GLY A 6 -12.31 5.42 21.68
CA GLY A 6 -12.74 4.67 20.51
C GLY A 6 -12.26 5.30 19.21
N MET A 7 -12.34 6.62 19.10
CA MET A 7 -11.88 7.36 17.94
C MET A 7 -10.36 7.28 17.80
N ARG A 8 -9.63 7.40 18.92
CA ARG A 8 -8.17 7.25 18.93
C ARG A 8 -7.75 5.87 18.45
N ALA A 9 -8.39 4.83 18.96
CA ALA A 9 -8.10 3.45 18.55
C ALA A 9 -8.39 3.24 17.06
N PHE A 10 -9.50 3.80 16.57
CA PHE A 10 -9.86 3.75 15.16
C PHE A 10 -8.81 4.42 14.29
N LEU A 11 -8.37 5.63 14.66
CA LEU A 11 -7.37 6.38 13.90
C LEU A 11 -6.01 5.68 13.90
N ARG A 12 -5.60 5.11 15.03
CA ARG A 12 -4.35 4.33 15.12
C ARG A 12 -4.39 3.13 14.19
N ARG A 13 -5.47 2.39 14.20
CA ARG A 13 -5.64 1.21 13.36
C ARG A 13 -5.66 1.59 11.88
N SER A 14 -6.43 2.62 11.53
CA SER A 14 -6.54 3.10 10.14
C SER A 14 -5.21 3.65 9.62
N ALA A 15 -4.46 4.36 10.45
CA ALA A 15 -3.14 4.88 10.11
C ALA A 15 -2.15 3.74 9.86
N SER A 16 -2.17 2.73 10.71
CA SER A 16 -1.33 1.53 10.55
C SER A 16 -1.67 0.80 9.25
N ASP A 17 -2.97 0.65 8.95
CA ASP A 17 -3.44 0.01 7.72
C ASP A 17 -3.02 0.80 6.48
N ALA A 18 -2.84 2.11 6.60
CA ALA A 18 -2.36 2.97 5.52
C ALA A 18 -0.83 3.05 5.42
N GLY A 19 -0.12 2.32 6.28
CA GLY A 19 1.34 2.29 6.28
C GLY A 19 2.01 3.47 6.98
N MET A 20 1.27 4.21 7.81
CA MET A 20 1.86 5.28 8.61
C MET A 20 2.63 4.70 9.80
N SER A 21 3.74 5.34 10.16
CA SER A 21 4.50 4.94 11.33
C SER A 21 3.74 5.27 12.61
N GLU A 22 4.02 4.51 13.67
CA GLU A 22 3.45 4.77 14.99
C GLU A 22 3.82 6.17 15.49
N ALA A 23 5.07 6.59 15.26
CA ALA A 23 5.55 7.90 15.66
C ALA A 23 4.77 9.04 15.00
N GLU A 24 4.55 8.97 13.66
CA GLU A 24 3.74 9.95 12.93
C GLU A 24 2.32 10.01 13.47
N THR A 25 1.73 8.85 13.74
CA THR A 25 0.35 8.73 14.21
C THR A 25 0.20 9.36 15.61
N GLU A 26 1.09 9.00 16.53
CA GLU A 26 1.03 9.52 17.91
C GLU A 26 1.31 11.03 17.96
N GLU A 27 2.21 11.53 17.13
CA GLU A 27 2.46 12.96 17.01
C GLU A 27 1.20 13.72 16.57
N ALA A 28 0.49 13.18 15.58
CA ALA A 28 -0.76 13.78 15.10
C ALA A 28 -1.87 13.71 16.15
N LEU A 29 -1.97 12.60 16.89
CA LEU A 29 -2.99 12.42 17.91
C LEU A 29 -2.74 13.26 19.18
N ALA A 30 -1.51 13.70 19.41
CA ALA A 30 -1.16 14.53 20.57
C ALA A 30 -1.79 15.94 20.49
N ILE A 31 -2.17 16.38 19.28
CA ILE A 31 -2.75 17.71 19.04
C ILE A 31 -4.15 17.53 18.46
N PRO A 32 -5.23 17.87 19.19
CA PRO A 32 -6.61 17.64 18.73
C PRO A 32 -6.91 18.24 17.36
N GLU A 33 -6.35 19.40 17.04
CA GLU A 33 -6.56 20.05 15.75
C GLU A 33 -5.99 19.25 14.57
N ARG A 34 -5.04 18.37 14.82
CA ARG A 34 -4.43 17.52 13.78
C ARG A 34 -5.19 16.24 13.51
N ALA A 35 -6.18 15.88 14.35
CA ALA A 35 -6.91 14.62 14.17
C ALA A 35 -7.69 14.58 12.86
N GLY A 36 -8.35 15.69 12.49
CA GLY A 36 -9.04 15.80 11.20
C GLY A 36 -8.09 15.72 10.02
N THR A 37 -6.93 16.37 10.15
CA THR A 37 -5.86 16.33 9.15
C THR A 37 -5.30 14.90 9.03
N LEU A 38 -5.15 14.20 10.14
CA LEU A 38 -4.69 12.81 10.15
C LEU A 38 -5.63 11.91 9.32
N LEU A 39 -6.94 12.03 9.52
CA LEU A 39 -7.89 11.25 8.75
C LEU A 39 -7.75 11.52 7.24
N GLY A 40 -7.61 12.79 6.85
CA GLY A 40 -7.38 13.20 5.47
C GLY A 40 -6.09 12.60 4.90
N GLN A 41 -5.03 12.58 5.69
CA GLN A 41 -3.74 11.96 5.30
C GLN A 41 -3.88 10.46 5.10
N ILE A 42 -4.59 9.79 6.00
CA ILE A 42 -4.87 8.33 5.87
C ILE A 42 -5.59 8.05 4.55
N MET A 43 -6.66 8.80 4.28
CA MET A 43 -7.44 8.64 3.06
C MET A 43 -6.62 8.90 1.80
N GLN A 44 -5.75 9.94 1.83
CA GLN A 44 -4.89 10.27 0.70
C GLN A 44 -3.87 9.15 0.46
N ARG A 45 -3.25 8.63 1.51
CA ARG A 45 -2.28 7.52 1.40
C ARG A 45 -2.93 6.27 0.80
N LEU A 46 -4.18 5.98 1.18
CA LEU A 46 -4.92 4.84 0.62
C LEU A 46 -5.27 5.06 -0.85
N ARG A 47 -5.64 6.27 -1.25
CA ARG A 47 -5.89 6.60 -2.65
C ARG A 47 -4.63 6.47 -3.49
N ASP A 48 -3.52 7.03 -3.02
CA ASP A 48 -2.23 6.94 -3.71
C ASP A 48 -1.78 5.48 -3.85
N ALA A 49 -1.98 4.67 -2.81
CA ALA A 49 -1.67 3.25 -2.85
C ALA A 49 -2.55 2.49 -3.83
N SER A 50 -3.84 2.84 -3.90
CA SER A 50 -4.76 2.25 -4.89
C SER A 50 -4.33 2.56 -6.32
N ASP A 51 -3.87 3.79 -6.57
CA ASP A 51 -3.34 4.19 -7.88
C ASP A 51 -2.07 3.40 -8.22
N ARG A 52 -1.18 3.20 -7.25
CA ARG A 52 0.03 2.38 -7.44
C ARG A 52 -0.31 0.93 -7.75
N LEU A 53 -1.27 0.36 -7.02
CA LEU A 53 -1.76 -0.99 -7.25
C LEU A 53 -2.30 -1.14 -8.67
N GLU A 54 -3.18 -0.25 -9.07
CA GLU A 54 -3.83 -0.27 -10.38
C GLU A 54 -2.79 -0.18 -11.50
N SER A 55 -1.86 0.77 -11.40
CA SER A 55 -0.78 0.96 -12.39
C SER A 55 0.14 -0.26 -12.46
N ALA A 56 0.53 -0.80 -11.32
CA ALA A 56 1.43 -1.96 -11.25
C ALA A 56 0.77 -3.21 -11.85
N MET A 57 -0.49 -3.45 -11.52
CA MET A 57 -1.24 -4.61 -12.04
C MET A 57 -1.46 -4.50 -13.55
N TYR A 58 -1.77 -3.30 -14.03
CA TYR A 58 -1.94 -3.06 -15.46
C TYR A 58 -0.64 -3.35 -16.23
N ARG A 59 0.49 -2.79 -15.76
CA ARG A 59 1.79 -3.01 -16.39
C ARG A 59 2.25 -4.46 -16.32
N MET A 60 2.02 -5.12 -15.18
CA MET A 60 2.34 -6.53 -15.02
C MET A 60 1.59 -7.37 -16.06
N THR A 61 0.29 -7.10 -16.22
CA THR A 61 -0.56 -7.81 -17.18
C THR A 61 -0.10 -7.58 -18.60
N GLU A 62 0.23 -6.33 -18.97
CA GLU A 62 0.76 -6.02 -20.31
C GLU A 62 2.05 -6.80 -20.60
N LEU A 63 2.98 -6.83 -19.66
CA LEU A 63 4.25 -7.53 -19.82
C LEU A 63 4.05 -9.03 -19.91
N GLN A 64 3.17 -9.58 -19.08
CA GLN A 64 2.83 -11.01 -19.08
C GLN A 64 2.18 -11.41 -20.40
N ASP A 65 1.25 -10.61 -20.91
CA ASP A 65 0.57 -10.85 -22.19
C ASP A 65 1.55 -10.79 -23.38
N ALA A 66 2.60 -9.98 -23.25
CA ALA A 66 3.66 -9.90 -24.24
C ALA A 66 4.70 -11.03 -24.11
N GLY A 67 4.53 -11.93 -23.14
CA GLY A 67 5.47 -13.02 -22.89
C GLY A 67 6.69 -12.62 -22.06
N ASP A 68 6.73 -11.39 -21.57
CA ASP A 68 7.85 -10.87 -20.77
C ASP A 68 7.62 -11.10 -19.28
N VAL A 69 7.76 -12.36 -18.85
CA VAL A 69 7.54 -12.75 -17.45
C VAL A 69 8.58 -12.12 -16.53
N GLU A 70 9.84 -12.00 -17.00
CA GLU A 70 10.88 -11.38 -16.18
C GLU A 70 10.64 -9.88 -15.98
N GLY A 71 10.17 -9.20 -17.03
CA GLY A 71 9.73 -7.81 -16.92
C GLY A 71 8.57 -7.63 -15.96
N ALA A 72 7.62 -8.56 -15.98
CA ALA A 72 6.49 -8.56 -15.05
C ALA A 72 6.97 -8.73 -13.59
N ARG A 73 7.91 -9.64 -13.34
CA ARG A 73 8.54 -9.80 -12.02
C ARG A 73 9.21 -8.53 -11.55
N GLN A 74 9.95 -7.88 -12.44
CA GLN A 74 10.66 -6.65 -12.11
C GLN A 74 9.67 -5.53 -11.76
N GLN A 75 8.57 -5.43 -12.49
CA GLN A 75 7.50 -4.48 -12.21
C GLN A 75 6.95 -4.65 -10.79
N ILE A 76 6.75 -5.89 -10.35
CA ILE A 76 6.25 -6.16 -9.00
C ILE A 76 7.32 -5.85 -7.94
N ARG A 77 8.58 -6.17 -8.20
CA ARG A 77 9.69 -5.81 -7.29
C ARG A 77 9.80 -4.30 -7.13
N ASP A 78 9.66 -3.54 -8.21
CA ASP A 78 9.70 -2.08 -8.20
C ASP A 78 8.53 -1.52 -7.37
N TRP A 79 7.35 -2.12 -7.52
CA TRP A 79 6.18 -1.76 -6.71
C TRP A 79 6.44 -2.05 -5.23
N LEU A 80 6.95 -3.24 -4.88
CA LEU A 80 7.28 -3.59 -3.49
C LEU A 80 8.31 -2.65 -2.86
N ALA A 81 9.23 -2.11 -3.67
CA ALA A 81 10.25 -1.19 -3.17
C ALA A 81 9.66 0.13 -2.67
N VAL A 82 8.48 0.54 -3.15
CA VAL A 82 7.86 1.81 -2.80
C VAL A 82 6.56 1.67 -2.02
N GLU A 83 5.94 0.48 -2.03
CA GLU A 83 4.64 0.28 -1.39
C GLU A 83 4.78 0.20 0.12
N VAL A 84 3.96 0.98 0.85
CA VAL A 84 3.97 1.04 2.31
C VAL A 84 2.69 0.49 2.94
N VAL A 85 1.61 0.33 2.17
CA VAL A 85 0.35 -0.20 2.69
C VAL A 85 0.45 -1.72 2.85
N PRO A 86 0.36 -2.26 4.08
CA PRO A 86 0.64 -3.68 4.33
C PRO A 86 -0.15 -4.65 3.47
N ARG A 87 -1.47 -4.43 3.33
CA ARG A 87 -2.30 -5.36 2.53
C ARG A 87 -1.94 -5.32 1.05
N PHE A 88 -1.47 -4.17 0.53
CA PHE A 88 -1.05 -4.05 -0.87
C PHE A 88 0.33 -4.66 -1.07
N ARG A 89 1.20 -4.58 -0.06
CA ARG A 89 2.47 -5.32 -0.07
C ARG A 89 2.22 -6.82 -0.14
N ARG A 90 1.27 -7.33 0.63
CA ARG A 90 0.90 -8.75 0.59
C ARG A 90 0.38 -9.14 -0.80
N ALA A 91 -0.44 -8.30 -1.41
CA ALA A 91 -0.96 -8.55 -2.76
C ALA A 91 0.19 -8.62 -3.77
N ALA A 92 1.17 -7.70 -3.68
CA ALA A 92 2.35 -7.70 -4.55
C ALA A 92 3.20 -8.96 -4.34
N GLU A 93 3.41 -9.36 -3.10
CA GLU A 93 4.15 -10.57 -2.76
C GLU A 93 3.48 -11.83 -3.33
N GLU A 94 2.14 -11.90 -3.26
CA GLU A 94 1.37 -12.99 -3.84
C GLU A 94 1.51 -13.03 -5.36
N GLN A 95 1.49 -11.87 -6.02
CA GLN A 95 1.70 -11.79 -7.47
C GLN A 95 3.12 -12.24 -7.85
N LEU A 96 4.11 -11.83 -7.08
CA LEU A 96 5.48 -12.25 -7.33
C LEU A 96 5.64 -13.77 -7.17
N THR A 97 5.02 -14.35 -6.15
CA THR A 97 5.01 -15.81 -5.95
C THR A 97 4.37 -16.52 -7.15
N TYR A 98 3.25 -15.99 -7.65
CA TYR A 98 2.59 -16.52 -8.83
C TYR A 98 3.52 -16.49 -10.06
N LEU A 99 4.15 -15.34 -10.32
CA LEU A 99 5.06 -15.18 -11.45
C LEU A 99 6.29 -16.11 -11.34
N ASP A 100 6.79 -16.31 -10.12
CA ASP A 100 7.91 -17.21 -9.86
C ASP A 100 7.54 -18.69 -10.08
N SER A 101 6.25 -19.02 -10.02
CA SER A 101 5.76 -20.38 -10.27
C SER A 101 5.58 -20.69 -11.75
N LEU A 102 5.63 -19.68 -12.61
CA LEU A 102 5.45 -19.89 -14.04
C LEU A 102 6.69 -20.57 -14.66
N PRO A 103 6.48 -21.46 -15.66
CA PRO A 103 7.61 -22.08 -16.34
C PRO A 103 8.45 -21.04 -17.07
N PRO A 104 9.75 -21.31 -17.27
CA PRO A 104 10.60 -20.41 -18.06
C PRO A 104 10.07 -20.31 -19.49
N ALA A 105 10.32 -19.14 -20.11
CA ALA A 105 9.94 -18.92 -21.51
C ALA A 105 10.60 -19.98 -22.43
N PRO A 106 9.89 -20.48 -23.43
CA PRO A 106 10.44 -21.45 -24.38
C PRO A 106 11.58 -20.88 -25.23
#